data_8b558370b4c7256ee2bc7437178c7416
#
_entry.id   8b558370b4c7256ee2bc7437178c7416
#
_cell.length_a   1.000
_cell.length_b   1.000
_cell.length_c   1.000
_cell.angle_alpha   90.00
_cell.angle_beta   90.00
_cell.angle_gamma   90.00
#
_symmetry.space_group_name_H-M   'P 1'
#
loop_
_entity.id
_entity.type
_entity.pdbx_description
1 polymer ?
#
loop_
_entity_poly.entity_id
_entity_poly.type
_entity_poly.pdbx_seq_one_letter_code
_entity_poly.pdbx_strand_id
1 'polypeptide(L)'
;MDRKPKAIKKTASRSSVIREAQALYRTKLSIGNTRTCQCKPTHINCLEAKEWLKSQIGVWQFFYEARDILDKDVHPATFPISLAKKVISLFTHEGELIVDPFVGSGTTLLAAQDLNRNAVGFSL
;
A
#
# COMPACT_ATOMS: atom_id res chain seq x y z
N MET A 1 -35.28 45.43 0.29
CA MET A 1 -34.06 44.61 0.35
C MET A 1 -34.50 43.15 0.26
N ASP A 2 -34.62 42.64 -0.97
CA ASP A 2 -35.05 41.27 -1.23
C ASP A 2 -33.86 40.31 -1.16
N ARG A 3 -33.81 39.48 -0.10
CA ARG A 3 -32.89 38.37 -0.03
C ARG A 3 -33.45 37.17 -0.80
N LYS A 4 -32.90 36.93 -1.98
CA LYS A 4 -33.17 35.68 -2.71
C LYS A 4 -32.77 34.45 -1.86
N PRO A 5 -33.62 33.41 -1.78
CA PRO A 5 -33.32 32.19 -1.04
C PRO A 5 -32.13 31.48 -1.72
N LYS A 6 -31.11 31.10 -0.90
CA LYS A 6 -29.98 30.26 -1.35
C LYS A 6 -30.51 28.88 -1.78
N ALA A 7 -30.20 28.50 -3.02
CA ALA A 7 -30.51 27.19 -3.54
C ALA A 7 -29.94 26.08 -2.64
N ILE A 8 -30.83 25.21 -2.13
CA ILE A 8 -30.47 24.01 -1.40
C ILE A 8 -29.77 23.08 -2.38
N LYS A 9 -28.46 22.80 -2.14
CA LYS A 9 -27.74 21.78 -2.89
C LYS A 9 -28.46 20.44 -2.68
N LYS A 10 -29.00 19.86 -3.76
CA LYS A 10 -29.61 18.53 -3.73
C LYS A 10 -28.54 17.54 -3.24
N THR A 11 -28.76 16.93 -2.10
CA THR A 11 -27.93 15.81 -1.62
C THR A 11 -28.07 14.67 -2.63
N ALA A 12 -26.92 14.22 -3.14
CA ALA A 12 -26.87 13.09 -4.06
C ALA A 12 -27.56 11.88 -3.43
N SER A 13 -28.42 11.19 -4.18
CA SER A 13 -29.10 9.99 -3.67
C SER A 13 -28.06 8.90 -3.41
N ARG A 14 -28.32 8.03 -2.42
CA ARG A 14 -27.44 6.89 -2.09
C ARG A 14 -27.11 6.04 -3.32
N SER A 15 -28.05 5.90 -4.25
CA SER A 15 -27.87 5.16 -5.50
C SER A 15 -26.92 5.86 -6.49
N SER A 16 -26.91 7.21 -6.55
CA SER A 16 -25.97 7.94 -7.41
C SER A 16 -24.54 7.85 -6.88
N VAL A 17 -24.35 7.96 -5.58
CA VAL A 17 -23.01 7.81 -4.93
C VAL A 17 -22.45 6.40 -5.16
N ILE A 18 -23.28 5.37 -5.05
CA ILE A 18 -22.85 3.98 -5.31
C ILE A 18 -22.47 3.79 -6.78
N ARG A 19 -23.22 4.36 -7.73
CA ARG A 19 -22.92 4.27 -9.16
C ARG A 19 -21.60 4.98 -9.49
N GLU A 20 -21.35 6.15 -8.93
CA GLU A 20 -20.09 6.89 -9.11
C GLU A 20 -18.92 6.12 -8.52
N ALA A 21 -19.06 5.55 -7.33
CA ALA A 21 -18.04 4.71 -6.72
C ALA A 21 -17.75 3.45 -7.55
N GLN A 22 -18.79 2.80 -8.09
CA GLN A 22 -18.63 1.64 -8.98
C GLN A 22 -17.98 2.01 -10.33
N ALA A 23 -18.31 3.17 -10.87
CA ALA A 23 -17.68 3.66 -12.10
C ALA A 23 -16.20 3.97 -11.89
N LEU A 24 -15.84 4.64 -10.79
CA LEU A 24 -14.45 4.90 -10.40
C LEU A 24 -13.68 3.60 -10.15
N TYR A 25 -14.30 2.62 -9.50
CA TYR A 25 -13.70 1.32 -9.27
C TYR A 25 -13.45 0.57 -10.59
N ARG A 26 -14.42 0.54 -11.51
CA ARG A 26 -14.27 -0.06 -12.84
C ARG A 26 -13.22 0.66 -13.69
N THR A 27 -13.17 1.98 -13.64
CA THR A 27 -12.16 2.76 -14.37
C THR A 27 -10.75 2.48 -13.83
N LYS A 28 -10.59 2.32 -12.52
CA LYS A 28 -9.31 1.94 -11.92
C LYS A 28 -8.91 0.49 -12.22
N LEU A 29 -9.87 -0.43 -12.34
CA LEU A 29 -9.61 -1.81 -12.74
C LEU A 29 -9.32 -1.94 -14.25
N SER A 30 -9.85 -1.03 -15.07
CA SER A 30 -9.56 -0.97 -16.51
C SER A 30 -8.30 -0.15 -16.84
N ILE A 31 -7.67 0.48 -15.86
CA ILE A 31 -6.28 0.92 -15.97
C ILE A 31 -5.45 -0.36 -16.06
N GLY A 32 -5.50 -0.92 -17.25
CA GLY A 32 -4.82 -2.14 -17.57
C GLY A 32 -3.36 -2.02 -17.16
N ASN A 33 -2.87 -3.02 -16.51
CA ASN A 33 -1.52 -3.58 -16.55
C ASN A 33 -0.38 -2.63 -16.95
N THR A 34 -0.48 -1.34 -16.60
CA THR A 34 0.61 -0.39 -16.75
C THR A 34 1.56 -0.65 -15.60
N ARG A 35 2.57 -1.46 -15.88
CA ARG A 35 3.67 -1.66 -14.94
C ARG A 35 4.21 -0.30 -14.52
N THR A 36 4.26 -0.06 -13.24
CA THR A 36 4.87 1.14 -12.64
C THR A 36 6.39 1.06 -12.63
N CYS A 37 6.94 -0.13 -12.89
CA CYS A 37 8.37 -0.44 -12.91
C CYS A 37 8.90 -0.68 -14.33
N GLN A 38 10.22 -0.58 -14.49
CA GLN A 38 10.95 -0.89 -15.72
C GLN A 38 11.68 -2.25 -15.65
N CYS A 39 11.24 -3.16 -14.78
CA CYS A 39 11.87 -4.46 -14.65
C CYS A 39 11.62 -5.35 -15.90
N LYS A 40 12.45 -6.37 -16.07
CA LYS A 40 12.36 -7.31 -17.21
C LYS A 40 10.99 -8.01 -17.22
N PRO A 41 10.43 -8.37 -18.39
CA PRO A 41 9.16 -9.08 -18.49
C PRO A 41 9.12 -10.44 -17.76
N THR A 42 10.29 -11.03 -17.52
CA THR A 42 10.47 -12.31 -16.82
C THR A 42 10.45 -12.17 -15.31
N HIS A 43 10.46 -10.96 -14.77
CA HIS A 43 10.39 -10.70 -13.34
C HIS A 43 8.95 -10.78 -12.84
N ILE A 44 8.79 -11.27 -11.63
CA ILE A 44 7.52 -11.30 -10.89
C ILE A 44 7.63 -10.30 -9.74
N ASN A 45 6.81 -9.25 -9.75
CA ASN A 45 6.87 -8.16 -8.75
C ASN A 45 8.29 -7.55 -8.58
N CYS A 46 8.98 -7.32 -9.68
CA CYS A 46 10.36 -6.86 -9.76
C CYS A 46 11.44 -7.85 -9.23
N LEU A 47 11.05 -9.05 -8.85
CA LEU A 47 11.95 -10.14 -8.45
C LEU A 47 12.25 -11.07 -9.63
N GLU A 48 13.44 -11.63 -9.67
CA GLU A 48 13.72 -12.74 -10.57
C GLU A 48 12.83 -13.95 -10.22
N ALA A 49 12.40 -14.73 -11.23
CA ALA A 49 11.52 -15.88 -11.02
C ALA A 49 12.07 -16.87 -9.98
N LYS A 50 13.40 -17.06 -9.94
CA LYS A 50 14.08 -17.91 -8.96
C LYS A 50 13.96 -17.37 -7.53
N GLU A 51 14.07 -16.06 -7.36
CA GLU A 51 13.96 -15.40 -6.04
C GLU A 51 12.50 -15.45 -5.57
N TRP A 52 11.56 -15.20 -6.48
CA TRP A 52 10.15 -15.29 -6.19
C TRP A 52 9.77 -16.70 -5.74
N LEU A 53 10.21 -17.73 -6.46
CA LEU A 53 9.96 -19.14 -6.09
C LEU A 53 10.55 -19.51 -4.72
N LYS A 54 11.80 -19.10 -4.44
CA LYS A 54 12.43 -19.32 -3.12
C LYS A 54 11.63 -18.67 -1.99
N SER A 55 10.95 -17.59 -2.28
CA SER A 55 10.15 -16.83 -1.32
C SER A 55 8.79 -17.46 -1.02
N GLN A 56 8.38 -18.48 -1.76
CA GLN A 56 7.13 -19.24 -1.53
C GLN A 56 7.28 -20.32 -0.44
N ILE A 57 8.47 -20.47 0.15
CA ILE A 57 8.68 -21.38 1.28
C ILE A 57 7.82 -20.89 2.45
N GLY A 58 7.04 -21.78 3.05
CA GLY A 58 6.02 -21.44 4.05
C GLY A 58 6.56 -21.00 5.42
N VAL A 59 7.88 -21.08 5.65
CA VAL A 59 8.52 -20.64 6.91
C VAL A 59 9.59 -19.63 6.59
N TRP A 60 9.44 -18.44 7.16
CA TRP A 60 10.42 -17.36 7.05
C TRP A 60 11.00 -17.06 8.41
N GLN A 61 12.32 -16.85 8.47
CA GLN A 61 13.02 -16.40 9.67
C GLN A 61 13.50 -14.97 9.47
N PHE A 62 13.19 -14.11 10.44
CA PHE A 62 13.62 -12.72 10.47
C PHE A 62 14.28 -12.40 11.80
N PHE A 63 15.27 -11.53 11.74
CA PHE A 63 15.95 -11.01 12.93
C PHE A 63 15.71 -9.51 13.01
N TYR A 64 15.65 -8.98 14.22
CA TYR A 64 15.61 -7.55 14.44
C TYR A 64 16.95 -6.92 14.12
N GLU A 65 16.91 -5.87 13.31
CA GLU A 65 18.06 -5.02 13.04
C GLU A 65 18.20 -3.95 14.16
N ALA A 66 19.36 -3.25 14.22
CA ALA A 66 19.59 -2.21 15.23
C ALA A 66 18.51 -1.12 15.20
N ARG A 67 18.04 -0.76 14.02
CA ARG A 67 16.93 0.20 13.82
C ARG A 67 15.63 -0.30 14.46
N ASP A 68 15.28 -1.55 14.23
CA ASP A 68 14.05 -2.14 14.78
C ASP A 68 14.06 -2.17 16.31
N ILE A 69 15.24 -2.34 16.92
CA ILE A 69 15.41 -2.39 18.38
C ILE A 69 15.15 -1.01 19.00
N LEU A 70 15.63 0.06 18.37
CA LEU A 70 15.39 1.42 18.83
C LEU A 70 13.89 1.78 18.78
N ASP A 71 13.17 1.33 17.76
CA ASP A 71 11.74 1.56 17.63
C ASP A 71 10.92 0.80 18.69
N LYS A 72 11.42 -0.34 19.20
CA LYS A 72 10.73 -1.13 20.25
C LYS A 72 10.58 -0.41 21.58
N ASP A 73 11.49 0.48 21.91
CA ASP A 73 11.40 1.25 23.16
C ASP A 73 10.22 2.22 23.13
N VAL A 74 9.82 2.65 21.96
CA VAL A 74 8.69 3.57 21.74
C VAL A 74 7.40 2.82 21.45
N HIS A 75 7.48 1.74 20.65
CA HIS A 75 6.36 0.92 20.20
C HIS A 75 6.68 -0.57 20.43
N PRO A 76 6.25 -1.19 21.53
CA PRO A 76 6.62 -2.57 21.87
C PRO A 76 6.08 -3.62 20.89
N ALA A 77 5.09 -3.27 20.06
CA ALA A 77 4.48 -4.15 19.05
C ALA A 77 5.11 -4.04 17.66
N THR A 78 6.34 -3.53 17.53
CA THR A 78 7.03 -3.45 16.25
C THR A 78 7.47 -4.84 15.75
N PHE A 79 7.44 -5.03 14.45
CA PHE A 79 7.98 -6.21 13.77
C PHE A 79 9.23 -5.83 12.96
N PRO A 80 10.09 -6.80 12.59
CA PRO A 80 11.30 -6.51 11.82
C PRO A 80 10.99 -5.88 10.47
N ILE A 81 11.71 -4.84 10.10
CA ILE A 81 11.54 -4.16 8.79
C ILE A 81 11.79 -5.12 7.62
N SER A 82 12.67 -6.10 7.81
CA SER A 82 12.95 -7.16 6.83
C SER A 82 11.71 -8.00 6.50
N LEU A 83 10.82 -8.22 7.47
CA LEU A 83 9.53 -8.88 7.23
C LEU A 83 8.64 -8.03 6.32
N ALA A 84 8.47 -6.74 6.64
CA ALA A 84 7.69 -5.83 5.79
C ALA A 84 8.25 -5.76 4.37
N LYS A 85 9.56 -5.61 4.23
CA LYS A 85 10.24 -5.61 2.92
C LYS A 85 9.96 -6.89 2.13
N LYS A 86 10.03 -8.04 2.79
CA LYS A 86 9.75 -9.33 2.15
C LYS A 86 8.32 -9.39 1.60
N VAL A 87 7.34 -9.05 2.41
CA VAL A 87 5.92 -9.04 2.02
C VAL A 87 5.69 -8.06 0.86
N ILE A 88 6.16 -6.82 0.99
CA ILE A 88 6.00 -5.79 -0.05
C ILE A 88 6.62 -6.24 -1.37
N SER A 89 7.83 -6.79 -1.35
CA SER A 89 8.51 -7.26 -2.56
C SER A 89 7.80 -8.43 -3.24
N LEU A 90 7.12 -9.29 -2.48
CA LEU A 90 6.40 -10.44 -3.04
C LEU A 90 5.11 -10.06 -3.76
N PHE A 91 4.45 -8.98 -3.32
CA PHE A 91 3.10 -8.68 -3.76
C PHE A 91 2.97 -7.38 -4.56
N THR A 92 4.06 -6.61 -4.72
CA THR A 92 4.01 -5.31 -5.38
C THR A 92 5.18 -5.07 -6.31
N HIS A 93 4.94 -4.24 -7.33
CA HIS A 93 5.98 -3.64 -8.17
C HIS A 93 6.51 -2.33 -7.58
N GLU A 94 7.71 -1.92 -8.02
CA GLU A 94 8.21 -0.56 -7.75
C GLU A 94 7.24 0.50 -8.25
N GLY A 95 7.08 1.58 -7.49
CA GLY A 95 6.17 2.67 -7.78
C GLY A 95 4.71 2.43 -7.39
N GLU A 96 4.31 1.22 -6.99
CA GLU A 96 2.95 0.93 -6.51
C GLU A 96 2.69 1.53 -5.14
N LEU A 97 1.41 1.70 -4.81
CA LEU A 97 0.96 2.28 -3.55
C LEU A 97 0.64 1.17 -2.54
N ILE A 98 1.31 1.27 -1.40
CA ILE A 98 1.06 0.46 -0.20
C ILE A 98 0.13 1.25 0.72
N VAL A 99 -0.89 0.59 1.25
CA VAL A 99 -1.82 1.17 2.22
C VAL A 99 -1.74 0.36 3.51
N ASP A 100 -1.39 1.04 4.61
CA ASP A 100 -1.36 0.44 5.94
C ASP A 100 -2.41 1.12 6.84
N PRO A 101 -3.52 0.43 7.14
CA PRO A 101 -4.59 1.00 7.96
C PRO A 101 -4.25 1.11 9.46
N PHE A 102 -3.15 0.48 9.90
CA PHE A 102 -2.71 0.46 11.31
C PHE A 102 -1.20 0.67 11.39
N VAL A 103 -0.75 1.83 10.93
CA VAL A 103 0.66 2.12 10.67
C VAL A 103 1.60 2.01 11.88
N GLY A 104 1.07 2.17 13.09
CA GLY A 104 1.86 2.08 14.33
C GLY A 104 3.12 2.94 14.29
N SER A 105 4.29 2.31 14.46
CA SER A 105 5.61 2.98 14.38
C SER A 105 6.04 3.38 12.97
N GLY A 106 5.29 2.99 11.92
CA GLY A 106 5.63 3.33 10.53
C GLY A 106 6.59 2.35 9.85
N THR A 107 6.82 1.18 10.40
CA THR A 107 7.74 0.17 9.83
C THR A 107 7.38 -0.18 8.38
N THR A 108 6.08 -0.30 8.06
CA THR A 108 5.59 -0.54 6.69
C THR A 108 5.94 0.60 5.74
N LEU A 109 5.82 1.86 6.18
CA LEU A 109 6.12 3.04 5.36
C LEU A 109 7.62 3.11 5.04
N LEU A 110 8.46 2.86 6.05
CA LEU A 110 9.92 2.82 5.87
C LEU A 110 10.33 1.69 4.92
N ALA A 111 9.75 0.50 5.09
CA ALA A 111 10.02 -0.62 4.20
C ALA A 111 9.62 -0.33 2.75
N ALA A 112 8.46 0.31 2.54
CA ALA A 112 7.99 0.71 1.22
C ALA A 112 8.94 1.74 0.58
N GLN A 113 9.36 2.75 1.34
CA GLN A 113 10.32 3.76 0.90
C GLN A 113 11.66 3.13 0.47
N ASP A 114 12.22 2.25 1.29
CA ASP A 114 13.49 1.55 1.01
C ASP A 114 13.41 0.70 -0.28
N LEU A 115 12.21 0.30 -0.66
CA LEU A 115 11.94 -0.52 -1.85
C LEU A 115 11.42 0.29 -3.05
N ASN A 116 11.45 1.61 -2.99
CA ASN A 116 10.90 2.51 -4.04
C ASN A 116 9.40 2.29 -4.31
N ARG A 117 8.61 2.05 -3.26
CA ARG A 117 7.15 2.03 -3.31
C ARG A 117 6.60 3.28 -2.65
N ASN A 118 5.43 3.74 -3.13
CA ASN A 118 4.68 4.77 -2.44
C ASN A 118 3.93 4.15 -1.25
N ALA A 119 3.76 4.89 -0.17
CA ALA A 119 3.03 4.36 0.97
C ALA A 119 2.18 5.43 1.65
N VAL A 120 1.04 5.00 2.18
CA VAL A 120 0.18 5.80 3.06
C VAL A 120 -0.23 4.96 4.25
N GLY A 121 -0.16 5.54 5.43
CA GLY A 121 -0.55 4.88 6.68
C GLY A 121 -1.53 5.73 7.46
N PHE A 122 -2.40 5.06 8.23
CA PHE A 122 -3.36 5.68 9.12
C PHE A 122 -3.04 5.26 10.56
N SER A 123 -2.96 6.25 11.47
CA SER A 123 -2.86 6.05 12.91
C SER A 123 -4.18 6.45 13.55
N LEU A 124 -4.62 5.66 14.52
CA LEU A 124 -5.75 5.99 15.40
C LEU A 124 -5.26 6.90 16.52
#